data_6f9277231a2386f26c530b88a7f4f1b3
#
_entry.id   6f9277231a2386f26c530b88a7f4f1b3
#
_cell.length_a   1.000
_cell.length_b   1.000
_cell.length_c   1.000
_cell.angle_alpha   90.00
_cell.angle_beta   90.00
_cell.angle_gamma   90.00
#
_symmetry.space_group_name_H-M   'P 1'
#
loop_
_entity.id
_entity.type
_entity.pdbx_description
1 polymer ?
#
loop_
_entity_poly.entity_id
_entity_poly.type
_entity_poly.pdbx_seq_one_letter_code
_entity_poly.pdbx_strand_id
1 'polypeptide(L)'
;MNTARPKFKKKELALSGSPYLFLPVQMRTYAVEITHRDPVNGELLQQAVNRTRKRMPYMGDTLEAEGMKFWYAENPLPMEAAHFHGLRRLGGEETNYHMIDVTWDEHTTWFAMFHGFCDGQGLTFFMESVLYHYYCLKDGIAYEPDGIRNDSEEMKPEEVKEPVGAVYEVDPEFEMPKPGGTASYHLPEITGAHRETIHDYGINIRSDELMPYVKSLQTSPSVLISMLVTEAILKVHPEADAPITALIPLSARKILDCPETFKNCSSRATLPVTGTPMDAMPFEQKAAALRNVLKMQLNPNILRTVYNKVLGPNYLARMNSDGDYWEAANEKSGLVSVSHDTFYTDYIGSFHKTGYSDQITGIHFLCEPAMGATMHLNIIENNGMFQINCLACDDISVYVDALLASMEEHDLKAERGPVREFTLPKTQWRDSMDL
;
A
#
# COMPACT_ATOMS: atom_id res chain seq x y z
N MET A 1 -22.29 -3.04 27.64
CA MET A 1 -22.41 -1.61 27.99
C MET A 1 -21.66 -0.86 26.90
N ASN A 2 -22.36 -0.06 26.10
CA ASN A 2 -21.68 0.77 25.10
C ASN A 2 -20.98 1.91 25.87
N THR A 3 -19.70 1.73 26.16
CA THR A 3 -18.90 2.81 26.72
C THR A 3 -18.66 3.81 25.59
N ALA A 4 -19.06 5.08 25.79
CA ALA A 4 -18.80 6.12 24.80
C ALA A 4 -17.29 6.18 24.50
N ARG A 5 -16.93 6.33 23.23
CA ARG A 5 -15.54 6.48 22.79
C ARG A 5 -14.86 7.61 23.57
N PRO A 6 -13.63 7.41 24.09
CA PRO A 6 -12.87 8.49 24.72
C PRO A 6 -12.62 9.64 23.73
N LYS A 7 -12.64 10.87 24.22
CA LYS A 7 -12.19 12.04 23.44
C LYS A 7 -10.68 12.15 23.51
N PHE A 8 -10.04 12.24 22.35
CA PHE A 8 -8.59 12.35 22.24
C PHE A 8 -8.17 13.81 21.93
N LYS A 9 -6.98 14.18 22.38
CA LYS A 9 -6.45 15.53 22.16
C LYS A 9 -5.99 15.69 20.72
N LYS A 10 -6.69 16.53 19.96
CA LYS A 10 -6.35 16.86 18.57
C LYS A 10 -4.97 17.53 18.50
N LYS A 11 -4.19 17.19 17.49
CA LYS A 11 -2.84 17.72 17.21
C LYS A 11 -2.84 18.55 15.94
N GLU A 12 -2.98 17.94 14.79
CA GLU A 12 -2.93 18.57 13.47
C GLU A 12 -3.91 17.92 12.49
N LEU A 13 -4.25 18.63 11.42
CA LEU A 13 -5.13 18.10 10.38
C LEU A 13 -4.48 16.94 9.62
N ALA A 14 -5.25 15.89 9.39
CA ALA A 14 -4.82 14.72 8.61
C ALA A 14 -5.06 14.96 7.11
N LEU A 15 -4.34 15.91 6.50
CA LEU A 15 -4.56 16.32 5.10
C LEU A 15 -4.17 15.23 4.11
N SER A 16 -3.01 14.62 4.29
CA SER A 16 -2.50 13.57 3.40
C SER A 16 -3.31 12.27 3.45
N GLY A 17 -4.07 12.05 4.51
CA GLY A 17 -5.03 10.94 4.64
C GLY A 17 -6.34 11.15 3.86
N SER A 18 -6.60 12.36 3.38
CA SER A 18 -7.88 12.74 2.76
C SER A 18 -8.41 11.80 1.67
N PRO A 19 -7.58 11.21 0.78
CA PRO A 19 -8.08 10.25 -0.22
C PRO A 19 -8.83 9.06 0.36
N TYR A 20 -8.52 8.71 1.61
CA TYR A 20 -9.09 7.55 2.30
C TYR A 20 -10.12 7.95 3.35
N LEU A 21 -9.96 9.14 3.95
CA LEU A 21 -10.83 9.65 5.00
C LEU A 21 -12.22 10.02 4.48
N PHE A 22 -12.31 10.47 3.22
CA PHE A 22 -13.55 10.88 2.59
C PHE A 22 -14.31 9.75 1.89
N LEU A 23 -13.87 8.51 1.97
CA LEU A 23 -14.57 7.39 1.37
C LEU A 23 -15.73 6.90 2.25
N PRO A 24 -16.92 6.67 1.69
CA PRO A 24 -18.14 6.46 2.48
C PRO A 24 -18.17 5.13 3.24
N VAL A 25 -17.68 4.08 2.69
CA VAL A 25 -17.66 2.76 3.36
C VAL A 25 -16.36 2.12 3.04
N GLN A 26 -15.45 1.93 4.02
CA GLN A 26 -14.45 1.19 3.59
C GLN A 26 -13.45 0.55 4.39
N MET A 27 -13.26 -0.60 4.00
CA MET A 27 -12.12 -1.42 4.23
C MET A 27 -10.91 -0.74 3.62
N ARG A 28 -10.19 0.05 4.39
CA ARG A 28 -8.92 0.64 3.98
C ARG A 28 -7.83 0.16 4.90
N THR A 29 -8.01 -1.09 5.35
CA THR A 29 -6.96 -1.83 6.03
C THR A 29 -5.96 -2.31 5.01
N TYR A 30 -4.72 -1.94 5.24
CA TYR A 30 -3.56 -2.51 4.58
C TYR A 30 -2.79 -3.29 5.64
N ALA A 31 -2.48 -4.53 5.38
CA ALA A 31 -1.77 -5.37 6.33
C ALA A 31 -0.56 -6.03 5.70
N VAL A 32 0.48 -6.18 6.50
CA VAL A 32 1.68 -6.94 6.14
C VAL A 32 1.76 -8.13 7.08
N GLU A 33 1.81 -9.30 6.51
CA GLU A 33 2.04 -10.58 7.18
C GLU A 33 3.51 -10.94 7.06
N ILE A 34 4.13 -11.24 8.19
CA ILE A 34 5.53 -11.69 8.28
C ILE A 34 5.54 -13.11 8.84
N THR A 35 6.05 -14.05 8.07
CA THR A 35 6.25 -15.42 8.52
C THR A 35 7.65 -15.60 9.09
N HIS A 36 7.73 -16.10 10.31
CA HIS A 36 8.97 -16.33 11.04
C HIS A 36 9.39 -17.80 10.97
N ARG A 37 10.70 -18.06 10.97
CA ARG A 37 11.26 -19.42 11.04
C ARG A 37 10.88 -20.11 12.35
N ASP A 38 11.05 -19.39 13.46
CA ASP A 38 10.76 -19.90 14.81
C ASP A 38 9.41 -19.38 15.31
N PRO A 39 8.80 -20.08 16.27
CA PRO A 39 7.56 -19.62 16.90
C PRO A 39 7.70 -18.21 17.50
N VAL A 40 6.67 -17.41 17.34
CA VAL A 40 6.61 -16.04 17.85
C VAL A 40 6.41 -16.06 19.36
N ASN A 41 7.24 -15.31 20.09
CA ASN A 41 7.05 -15.07 21.50
C ASN A 41 6.25 -13.75 21.70
N GLY A 42 4.97 -13.87 22.05
CA GLY A 42 4.08 -12.72 22.21
C GLY A 42 4.50 -11.74 23.31
N GLU A 43 5.16 -12.21 24.39
CA GLU A 43 5.66 -11.31 25.44
C GLU A 43 6.82 -10.44 24.93
N LEU A 44 7.74 -11.03 24.16
CA LEU A 44 8.84 -10.30 23.55
C LEU A 44 8.31 -9.36 22.44
N LEU A 45 7.31 -9.80 21.69
CA LEU A 45 6.66 -8.95 20.68
C LEU A 45 5.98 -7.74 21.34
N GLN A 46 5.27 -7.92 22.46
CA GLN A 46 4.69 -6.81 23.21
C GLN A 46 5.75 -5.83 23.72
N GLN A 47 6.88 -6.34 24.22
CA GLN A 47 8.00 -5.49 24.64
C GLN A 47 8.58 -4.70 23.45
N ALA A 48 8.70 -5.32 22.29
CA ALA A 48 9.17 -4.68 21.06
C ALA A 48 8.21 -3.56 20.62
N VAL A 49 6.90 -3.81 20.61
CA VAL A 49 5.87 -2.80 20.34
C VAL A 49 5.97 -1.62 21.29
N ASN A 50 6.16 -1.87 22.59
CA ASN A 50 6.28 -0.82 23.59
C ASN A 50 7.54 0.05 23.37
N ARG A 51 8.69 -0.57 23.04
CA ARG A 51 9.93 0.16 22.69
C ARG A 51 9.75 1.01 21.44
N THR A 52 9.21 0.43 20.39
CA THR A 52 8.92 1.13 19.14
C THR A 52 7.99 2.31 19.35
N ARG A 53 6.91 2.12 20.12
CA ARG A 53 5.95 3.20 20.41
C ARG A 53 6.58 4.32 21.24
N LYS A 54 7.51 3.99 22.16
CA LYS A 54 8.25 5.00 22.91
C LYS A 54 9.12 5.87 21.98
N ARG A 55 9.75 5.27 20.96
CA ARG A 55 10.58 5.96 19.96
C ARG A 55 9.72 6.72 18.94
N MET A 56 8.59 6.17 18.53
CA MET A 56 7.66 6.71 17.55
C MET A 56 6.26 6.92 18.15
N PRO A 57 6.09 7.87 19.10
CA PRO A 57 4.81 8.06 19.79
C PRO A 57 3.66 8.43 18.86
N TYR A 58 3.94 9.08 17.73
CA TYR A 58 2.97 9.44 16.70
C TYR A 58 2.33 8.22 16.01
N MET A 59 3.00 7.07 15.98
CA MET A 59 2.42 5.83 15.45
C MET A 59 1.34 5.24 16.36
N GLY A 60 1.26 5.70 17.59
CA GLY A 60 0.18 5.39 18.51
C GLY A 60 -1.00 6.37 18.45
N ASP A 61 -0.95 7.42 17.65
CA ASP A 61 -2.06 8.37 17.51
C ASP A 61 -3.31 7.70 16.94
N THR A 62 -4.44 8.35 17.14
CA THR A 62 -5.73 8.00 16.51
C THR A 62 -6.16 9.12 15.57
N LEU A 63 -7.35 8.96 14.97
CA LEU A 63 -8.01 10.01 14.19
C LEU A 63 -9.26 10.50 14.92
N GLU A 64 -9.43 11.80 14.97
CA GLU A 64 -10.63 12.47 15.44
C GLU A 64 -11.29 13.24 14.30
N ALA A 65 -12.63 13.27 14.30
CA ALA A 65 -13.38 14.04 13.32
C ALA A 65 -14.23 15.12 13.99
N GLU A 66 -14.43 16.22 13.28
CA GLU A 66 -15.37 17.28 13.63
C GLU A 66 -15.93 17.86 12.34
N GLY A 67 -17.17 17.53 12.02
CA GLY A 67 -17.71 17.75 10.68
C GLY A 67 -16.85 17.07 9.64
N MET A 68 -16.43 17.81 8.62
CA MET A 68 -15.59 17.29 7.54
C MET A 68 -14.07 17.39 7.82
N LYS A 69 -13.67 17.82 9.02
CA LYS A 69 -12.27 17.94 9.40
C LYS A 69 -11.81 16.70 10.15
N PHE A 70 -10.66 16.19 9.75
CA PHE A 70 -10.01 15.03 10.34
C PHE A 70 -8.69 15.45 10.95
N TRP A 71 -8.41 14.95 12.15
CA TRP A 71 -7.26 15.34 12.96
C TRP A 71 -6.50 14.10 13.39
N TYR A 72 -5.17 14.14 13.32
CA TYR A 72 -4.37 13.27 14.16
C TYR A 72 -4.58 13.66 15.62
N ALA A 73 -4.75 12.70 16.51
CA ALA A 73 -5.03 12.93 17.91
C ALA A 73 -4.21 12.01 18.81
N GLU A 74 -3.70 12.57 19.91
CA GLU A 74 -2.89 11.84 20.87
C GLU A 74 -3.71 10.74 21.56
N ASN A 75 -3.28 9.50 21.43
CA ASN A 75 -3.91 8.34 22.06
C ASN A 75 -2.95 7.75 23.11
N PRO A 76 -3.22 7.96 24.41
CA PRO A 76 -2.38 7.45 25.50
C PRO A 76 -2.63 5.98 25.84
N LEU A 77 -3.64 5.35 25.27
CA LEU A 77 -3.97 3.96 25.56
C LEU A 77 -2.86 3.01 25.10
N PRO A 78 -2.68 1.84 25.71
CA PRO A 78 -1.69 0.87 25.29
C PRO A 78 -1.99 0.32 23.90
N MET A 79 -0.94 0.08 23.11
CA MET A 79 -1.03 -0.69 21.86
C MET A 79 -0.67 -2.14 22.21
N GLU A 80 -1.62 -3.04 22.04
CA GLU A 80 -1.49 -4.43 22.45
C GLU A 80 -1.18 -5.33 21.26
N ALA A 81 -0.09 -6.11 21.35
CA ALA A 81 0.17 -7.21 20.46
C ALA A 81 -0.73 -8.40 20.85
N ALA A 82 -1.81 -8.62 20.11
CA ALA A 82 -2.81 -9.62 20.44
C ALA A 82 -2.67 -10.89 19.59
N HIS A 83 -3.26 -12.00 20.05
CA HIS A 83 -3.41 -13.18 19.22
C HIS A 83 -4.27 -12.91 18.00
N PHE A 84 -3.83 -13.43 16.85
CA PHE A 84 -4.56 -13.31 15.59
C PHE A 84 -5.81 -14.19 15.58
N HIS A 85 -6.97 -13.56 15.34
CA HIS A 85 -8.25 -14.23 15.11
C HIS A 85 -8.98 -13.65 13.89
N GLY A 86 -8.22 -13.05 12.97
CA GLY A 86 -8.66 -12.23 11.87
C GLY A 86 -8.20 -10.79 12.04
N LEU A 87 -8.22 -10.02 10.96
CA LEU A 87 -7.86 -8.60 10.99
C LEU A 87 -8.88 -7.83 11.85
N ARG A 88 -8.40 -7.07 12.83
CA ARG A 88 -9.23 -6.30 13.75
C ARG A 88 -9.63 -4.96 13.16
N ARG A 89 -10.75 -4.41 13.65
CA ARG A 89 -11.24 -3.10 13.27
C ARG A 89 -10.34 -2.00 13.84
N LEU A 90 -9.66 -1.28 12.95
CA LEU A 90 -8.78 -0.20 13.34
C LEU A 90 -9.57 1.04 13.80
N GLY A 91 -9.06 1.74 14.81
CA GLY A 91 -9.71 2.89 15.41
C GLY A 91 -10.94 2.57 16.28
N GLY A 92 -11.23 1.29 16.49
CA GLY A 92 -12.30 0.80 17.38
C GLY A 92 -11.78 0.42 18.77
N GLU A 93 -12.71 0.03 19.65
CA GLU A 93 -12.42 -0.38 21.04
C GLU A 93 -11.44 -1.57 21.10
N GLU A 94 -11.58 -2.53 20.18
CA GLU A 94 -10.74 -3.74 20.11
C GLU A 94 -9.24 -3.47 19.81
N THR A 95 -8.92 -2.32 19.24
CA THR A 95 -7.53 -1.86 19.02
C THR A 95 -7.15 -0.72 19.94
N ASN A 96 -7.85 -0.50 21.04
CA ASN A 96 -7.69 0.68 21.89
C ASN A 96 -7.68 1.99 21.07
N TYR A 97 -8.51 2.05 20.02
CA TYR A 97 -8.65 3.17 19.08
C TYR A 97 -7.40 3.53 18.27
N HIS A 98 -6.36 2.67 18.26
CA HIS A 98 -5.20 2.86 17.39
C HIS A 98 -5.56 2.60 15.93
N MET A 99 -4.89 3.34 15.03
CA MET A 99 -5.01 3.21 13.57
C MET A 99 -4.00 2.20 12.98
N ILE A 100 -3.19 1.63 13.85
CA ILE A 100 -2.26 0.53 13.56
C ILE A 100 -2.56 -0.58 14.55
N ASP A 101 -2.40 -1.81 14.08
CA ASP A 101 -2.58 -3.01 14.86
C ASP A 101 -1.42 -3.98 14.69
N VAL A 102 -1.08 -4.70 15.74
CA VAL A 102 -0.10 -5.79 15.72
C VAL A 102 -0.75 -7.03 16.29
N THR A 103 -0.82 -8.08 15.47
CA THR A 103 -1.33 -9.38 15.92
C THR A 103 -0.35 -10.47 15.56
N TRP A 104 -0.47 -11.63 16.20
CA TRP A 104 0.45 -12.74 16.00
C TRP A 104 -0.22 -14.09 16.24
N ASP A 105 0.31 -15.13 15.61
CA ASP A 105 0.05 -16.52 15.94
C ASP A 105 1.39 -17.29 16.05
N GLU A 106 1.33 -18.63 15.95
CA GLU A 106 2.48 -19.49 16.20
C GLU A 106 3.74 -19.08 15.42
N HIS A 107 3.63 -18.78 14.14
CA HIS A 107 4.76 -18.44 13.26
C HIS A 107 4.61 -17.14 12.49
N THR A 108 3.58 -16.37 12.76
CA THR A 108 3.25 -15.22 11.93
C THR A 108 2.95 -13.98 12.77
N THR A 109 3.38 -12.82 12.30
CA THR A 109 2.96 -11.52 12.81
C THR A 109 2.27 -10.75 11.71
N TRP A 110 1.19 -10.03 12.04
CA TRP A 110 0.50 -9.11 11.15
C TRP A 110 0.63 -7.69 11.67
N PHE A 111 0.98 -6.79 10.74
CA PHE A 111 1.00 -5.36 10.96
C PHE A 111 -0.07 -4.74 10.08
N ALA A 112 -1.15 -4.29 10.68
CA ALA A 112 -2.26 -3.68 9.94
C ALA A 112 -2.31 -2.17 10.18
N MET A 113 -2.71 -1.41 9.16
CA MET A 113 -2.94 0.03 9.27
C MET A 113 -4.20 0.45 8.56
N PHE A 114 -4.81 1.53 9.02
CA PHE A 114 -5.79 2.28 8.26
C PHE A 114 -5.08 3.22 7.28
N HIS A 115 -5.34 3.06 5.98
CA HIS A 115 -4.59 3.81 4.95
C HIS A 115 -4.82 5.34 4.96
N GLY A 116 -5.85 5.82 5.65
CA GLY A 116 -6.04 7.24 5.93
C GLY A 116 -5.14 7.80 7.03
N PHE A 117 -4.47 6.92 7.79
CA PHE A 117 -3.53 7.30 8.85
C PHE A 117 -2.09 7.43 8.33
N CYS A 118 -1.60 6.44 7.61
CA CYS A 118 -0.30 6.43 6.95
C CYS A 118 -0.32 5.63 5.65
N ASP A 119 0.76 5.63 4.88
CA ASP A 119 0.91 4.73 3.73
C ASP A 119 1.82 3.53 4.05
N GLY A 120 2.05 2.67 3.05
CA GLY A 120 2.86 1.47 3.21
C GLY A 120 4.27 1.75 3.74
N GLN A 121 4.93 2.83 3.30
CA GLN A 121 6.25 3.19 3.83
C GLN A 121 6.17 3.67 5.29
N GLY A 122 5.10 4.39 5.65
CA GLY A 122 4.85 4.78 7.03
C GLY A 122 4.68 3.57 7.95
N LEU A 123 3.92 2.56 7.51
CA LEU A 123 3.80 1.28 8.21
C LEU A 123 5.15 0.54 8.28
N THR A 124 5.92 0.54 7.20
CA THR A 124 7.24 -0.11 7.15
C THR A 124 8.18 0.44 8.22
N PHE A 125 8.23 1.74 8.46
CA PHE A 125 9.04 2.31 9.54
C PHE A 125 8.67 1.74 10.92
N PHE A 126 7.39 1.57 11.18
CA PHE A 126 6.91 0.99 12.44
C PHE A 126 7.21 -0.50 12.52
N MET A 127 6.86 -1.25 11.49
CA MET A 127 7.07 -2.71 11.39
C MET A 127 8.55 -3.07 11.56
N GLU A 128 9.44 -2.41 10.83
CA GLU A 128 10.88 -2.64 10.92
C GLU A 128 11.43 -2.37 12.31
N SER A 129 10.96 -1.32 12.98
CA SER A 129 11.33 -1.03 14.36
C SER A 129 10.86 -2.10 15.34
N VAL A 130 9.62 -2.59 15.18
CA VAL A 130 9.09 -3.69 16.01
C VAL A 130 9.90 -4.97 15.78
N LEU A 131 10.14 -5.35 14.53
CA LEU A 131 10.93 -6.55 14.19
C LEU A 131 12.37 -6.46 14.72
N TYR A 132 13.01 -5.30 14.57
CA TYR A 132 14.35 -5.05 15.12
C TYR A 132 14.39 -5.29 16.63
N HIS A 133 13.50 -4.65 17.38
CA HIS A 133 13.44 -4.82 18.83
C HIS A 133 13.08 -6.25 19.22
N TYR A 134 12.16 -6.88 18.48
CA TYR A 134 11.76 -8.27 18.71
C TYR A 134 12.95 -9.23 18.59
N TYR A 135 13.70 -9.15 17.48
CA TYR A 135 14.85 -10.04 17.27
C TYR A 135 16.02 -9.72 18.20
N CYS A 136 16.27 -8.45 18.52
CA CYS A 136 17.24 -8.11 19.55
C CYS A 136 16.91 -8.74 20.92
N LEU A 137 15.63 -8.72 21.31
CA LEU A 137 15.17 -9.33 22.56
C LEU A 137 15.21 -10.85 22.50
N LYS A 138 14.74 -11.44 21.40
CA LYS A 138 14.67 -12.89 21.19
C LYS A 138 16.06 -13.53 21.23
N ASP A 139 17.02 -12.93 20.54
CA ASP A 139 18.35 -13.51 20.37
C ASP A 139 19.35 -13.03 21.45
N GLY A 140 18.96 -12.01 22.25
CA GLY A 140 19.86 -11.39 23.25
C GLY A 140 21.05 -10.65 22.63
N ILE A 141 20.90 -10.19 21.38
CA ILE A 141 21.93 -9.53 20.56
C ILE A 141 21.47 -8.13 20.19
N ALA A 142 22.36 -7.15 20.26
CA ALA A 142 22.12 -5.84 19.66
C ALA A 142 22.55 -5.91 18.18
N TYR A 143 21.57 -6.07 17.29
CA TYR A 143 21.82 -6.01 15.86
C TYR A 143 22.14 -4.57 15.41
N GLU A 144 22.87 -4.44 14.30
CA GLU A 144 23.05 -3.12 13.67
C GLU A 144 21.69 -2.62 13.14
N PRO A 145 21.29 -1.38 13.46
CA PRO A 145 19.97 -0.90 13.12
C PRO A 145 19.74 -0.64 11.63
N ASP A 146 20.78 -0.48 10.82
CA ASP A 146 20.72 -0.32 9.36
C ASP A 146 19.63 0.70 8.89
N GLY A 147 19.60 1.87 9.51
CA GLY A 147 18.62 2.93 9.24
C GLY A 147 17.25 2.71 9.88
N ILE A 148 17.05 1.64 10.63
CA ILE A 148 15.82 1.38 11.39
C ILE A 148 15.70 2.36 12.55
N ARG A 149 14.53 2.95 12.72
CA ARG A 149 14.21 3.82 13.87
C ARG A 149 14.13 2.98 15.13
N ASN A 150 15.06 3.18 16.03
CA ASN A 150 15.16 2.42 17.28
C ASN A 150 15.28 3.34 18.49
N ASP A 151 15.20 2.79 19.69
CA ASP A 151 15.15 3.54 20.95
C ASP A 151 16.49 4.17 21.40
N SER A 152 17.55 4.04 20.59
CA SER A 152 18.82 4.79 20.80
C SER A 152 18.79 6.20 20.20
N GLU A 153 17.75 6.54 19.42
CA GLU A 153 17.61 7.83 18.74
C GLU A 153 16.35 8.56 19.22
N GLU A 154 16.40 9.88 19.23
CA GLU A 154 15.20 10.69 19.47
C GLU A 154 14.37 10.83 18.20
N MET A 155 13.06 11.08 18.37
CA MET A 155 12.15 11.41 17.28
C MET A 155 12.58 12.72 16.62
N LYS A 156 12.57 12.74 15.26
CA LYS A 156 12.87 13.93 14.47
C LYS A 156 11.56 14.62 14.02
N PRO A 157 11.50 15.95 13.96
CA PRO A 157 10.32 16.67 13.46
C PRO A 157 9.90 16.26 12.03
N GLU A 158 10.87 15.90 11.20
CA GLU A 158 10.66 15.46 9.82
C GLU A 158 9.82 14.19 9.72
N GLU A 159 9.82 13.35 10.76
CA GLU A 159 9.07 12.11 10.80
C GLU A 159 7.55 12.32 10.81
N VAL A 160 7.08 13.50 11.21
CA VAL A 160 5.66 13.87 11.27
C VAL A 160 5.29 15.01 10.30
N LYS A 161 6.19 15.40 9.41
CA LYS A 161 5.96 16.47 8.44
C LYS A 161 4.77 16.13 7.53
N GLU A 162 3.82 17.09 7.41
CA GLU A 162 2.66 16.95 6.51
C GLU A 162 3.04 17.33 5.08
N PRO A 163 2.93 16.41 4.10
CA PRO A 163 3.29 16.67 2.72
C PRO A 163 2.24 17.51 1.97
N VAL A 164 0.98 17.46 2.38
CA VAL A 164 -0.12 18.16 1.71
C VAL A 164 -0.30 19.55 2.34
N GLY A 165 -0.49 20.56 1.49
CA GLY A 165 -0.63 21.96 1.93
C GLY A 165 0.68 22.75 1.98
N ALA A 166 1.84 22.09 1.84
CA ALA A 166 3.09 22.76 1.56
C ALA A 166 3.11 23.26 0.10
N VAL A 167 3.90 24.31 -0.16
CA VAL A 167 4.11 24.83 -1.51
C VAL A 167 5.47 24.33 -2.00
N TYR A 168 5.45 23.56 -3.08
CA TYR A 168 6.65 23.02 -3.71
C TYR A 168 7.07 23.86 -4.90
N GLU A 169 8.37 24.05 -5.09
CA GLU A 169 8.90 24.75 -6.25
C GLU A 169 8.68 23.91 -7.52
N VAL A 170 8.14 24.55 -8.55
CA VAL A 170 7.91 23.98 -9.89
C VAL A 170 8.55 24.90 -10.89
N ASP A 171 9.19 24.35 -11.92
CA ASP A 171 9.73 25.12 -13.02
C ASP A 171 8.61 26.05 -13.60
N PRO A 172 8.80 27.37 -13.62
CA PRO A 172 7.78 28.30 -14.11
C PRO A 172 7.41 28.10 -15.58
N GLU A 173 8.28 27.49 -16.38
CA GLU A 173 8.04 27.17 -17.78
C GLU A 173 7.41 25.77 -17.98
N PHE A 174 7.23 25.01 -16.88
CA PHE A 174 6.66 23.66 -16.96
C PHE A 174 5.15 23.70 -17.26
N GLU A 175 4.78 23.07 -18.35
CA GLU A 175 3.40 22.81 -18.69
C GLU A 175 2.98 21.39 -18.31
N MET A 176 1.88 21.29 -17.56
CA MET A 176 1.32 19.99 -17.19
C MET A 176 0.87 19.24 -18.46
N PRO A 177 1.30 18.00 -18.67
CA PRO A 177 0.75 17.17 -19.74
C PRO A 177 -0.77 17.08 -19.61
N LYS A 178 -1.47 17.21 -20.74
CA LYS A 178 -2.92 16.99 -20.74
C LYS A 178 -3.20 15.52 -20.42
N PRO A 179 -4.17 15.22 -19.55
CA PRO A 179 -4.61 13.85 -19.36
C PRO A 179 -5.05 13.30 -20.72
N GLY A 180 -4.38 12.25 -21.17
CA GLY A 180 -4.87 11.45 -22.30
C GLY A 180 -5.64 10.27 -21.71
N GLY A 181 -6.64 9.75 -22.42
CA GLY A 181 -7.17 8.47 -22.01
C GLY A 181 -8.50 8.12 -22.68
N THR A 182 -8.51 6.94 -23.22
CA THR A 182 -9.68 6.07 -23.39
C THR A 182 -9.86 5.30 -22.08
N ALA A 183 -11.09 4.89 -21.78
CA ALA A 183 -11.35 3.98 -20.67
C ALA A 183 -10.55 2.69 -20.86
N SER A 184 -10.00 2.17 -19.78
CA SER A 184 -9.24 0.91 -19.78
C SER A 184 -10.17 -0.29 -19.88
N TYR A 185 -9.63 -1.42 -20.31
CA TYR A 185 -10.35 -2.69 -20.32
C TYR A 185 -10.71 -3.10 -18.89
N HIS A 186 -11.94 -3.50 -18.68
CA HIS A 186 -12.41 -4.05 -17.40
C HIS A 186 -12.45 -5.56 -17.47
N LEU A 187 -11.95 -6.22 -16.42
CA LEU A 187 -11.98 -7.67 -16.29
C LEU A 187 -13.42 -8.13 -15.97
N PRO A 188 -14.09 -8.91 -16.85
CA PRO A 188 -15.50 -9.25 -16.67
C PRO A 188 -15.79 -10.08 -15.41
N GLU A 189 -14.82 -10.88 -14.97
CA GLU A 189 -14.94 -11.74 -13.80
C GLU A 189 -14.89 -10.95 -12.48
N ILE A 190 -14.37 -9.73 -12.51
CA ILE A 190 -14.25 -8.89 -11.32
C ILE A 190 -15.46 -7.97 -11.22
N THR A 191 -16.48 -8.42 -10.50
CA THR A 191 -17.77 -7.72 -10.38
C THR A 191 -17.82 -6.73 -9.23
N GLY A 192 -16.90 -6.88 -8.24
CA GLY A 192 -16.92 -6.14 -6.99
C GLY A 192 -18.11 -6.49 -6.08
N ALA A 193 -18.78 -7.63 -6.34
CA ALA A 193 -19.93 -8.08 -5.55
C ALA A 193 -19.51 -8.61 -4.16
N HIS A 194 -18.32 -9.19 -4.05
CA HIS A 194 -17.84 -9.88 -2.84
C HIS A 194 -16.72 -9.10 -2.12
N ARG A 195 -16.93 -7.80 -1.90
CA ARG A 195 -15.90 -6.89 -1.35
C ARG A 195 -15.41 -7.21 0.06
N GLU A 196 -16.09 -8.08 0.80
CA GLU A 196 -15.72 -8.44 2.17
C GLU A 196 -14.68 -9.56 2.23
N THR A 197 -14.53 -10.32 1.13
CA THR A 197 -13.59 -11.43 1.04
C THR A 197 -12.50 -11.09 0.03
N ILE A 198 -11.25 -11.28 0.43
CA ILE A 198 -10.10 -11.17 -0.46
C ILE A 198 -9.51 -12.55 -0.67
N HIS A 199 -9.38 -12.92 -1.93
CA HIS A 199 -8.61 -14.08 -2.35
C HIS A 199 -7.17 -13.65 -2.62
N ASP A 200 -6.20 -14.35 -2.01
CA ASP A 200 -4.76 -14.13 -2.19
C ASP A 200 -4.17 -15.35 -2.91
N TYR A 201 -3.72 -15.14 -4.13
CA TYR A 201 -3.04 -16.13 -4.96
C TYR A 201 -1.54 -15.82 -4.94
N GLY A 202 -0.79 -16.61 -4.19
CA GLY A 202 0.66 -16.47 -4.11
C GLY A 202 1.36 -17.01 -5.36
N ILE A 203 2.38 -16.29 -5.83
CA ILE A 203 3.34 -16.77 -6.85
C ILE A 203 4.74 -16.48 -6.32
N ASN A 204 5.63 -17.48 -6.41
CA ASN A 204 7.03 -17.36 -6.02
C ASN A 204 7.95 -17.54 -7.21
N ILE A 205 8.98 -16.71 -7.33
CA ILE A 205 10.01 -16.84 -8.35
C ILE A 205 11.37 -16.45 -7.77
N ARG A 206 12.41 -17.20 -8.10
CA ARG A 206 13.77 -16.95 -7.61
C ARG A 206 14.31 -15.63 -8.15
N SER A 207 14.99 -14.87 -7.28
CA SER A 207 15.60 -13.57 -7.66
C SER A 207 16.72 -13.74 -8.69
N ASP A 208 17.44 -14.86 -8.65
CA ASP A 208 18.49 -15.17 -9.62
C ASP A 208 17.97 -15.62 -11.01
N GLU A 209 16.67 -15.87 -11.14
CA GLU A 209 15.98 -16.07 -12.42
C GLU A 209 15.34 -14.77 -12.92
N LEU A 210 14.56 -14.10 -12.08
CA LEU A 210 13.80 -12.90 -12.47
C LEU A 210 14.71 -11.71 -12.78
N MET A 211 15.67 -11.39 -11.90
CA MET A 211 16.45 -10.16 -12.01
C MET A 211 17.41 -10.10 -13.22
N PRO A 212 18.08 -11.21 -13.64
CA PRO A 212 18.83 -11.21 -14.90
C PRO A 212 17.94 -10.91 -16.11
N TYR A 213 16.72 -11.47 -16.14
CA TYR A 213 15.76 -11.22 -17.21
C TYR A 213 15.27 -9.76 -17.22
N VAL A 214 14.88 -9.20 -16.06
CA VAL A 214 14.56 -7.77 -15.90
C VAL A 214 15.68 -6.87 -16.42
N LYS A 215 16.95 -7.19 -16.09
CA LYS A 215 18.10 -6.42 -16.51
C LYS A 215 18.37 -6.52 -18.03
N SER A 216 18.21 -7.72 -18.61
CA SER A 216 18.40 -7.93 -20.05
C SER A 216 17.40 -7.11 -20.87
N LEU A 217 16.17 -6.96 -20.37
CA LEU A 217 15.10 -6.14 -20.95
C LEU A 217 15.23 -4.63 -20.65
N GLN A 218 16.24 -4.22 -19.88
CA GLN A 218 16.43 -2.83 -19.42
C GLN A 218 15.18 -2.23 -18.77
N THR A 219 14.41 -3.04 -18.04
CA THR A 219 13.14 -2.69 -17.44
C THR A 219 13.15 -2.73 -15.90
N SER A 220 12.02 -2.78 -15.25
CA SER A 220 11.86 -2.96 -13.80
C SER A 220 10.92 -4.13 -13.50
N PRO A 221 10.98 -4.74 -12.28
CA PRO A 221 10.07 -5.82 -11.93
C PRO A 221 8.60 -5.46 -12.13
N SER A 222 8.15 -4.27 -11.69
CA SER A 222 6.76 -3.82 -11.88
C SER A 222 6.35 -3.75 -13.34
N VAL A 223 7.20 -3.24 -14.22
CA VAL A 223 6.90 -3.15 -15.67
C VAL A 223 6.86 -4.54 -16.30
N LEU A 224 7.85 -5.41 -16.02
CA LEU A 224 7.86 -6.77 -16.54
C LEU A 224 6.60 -7.55 -16.11
N ILE A 225 6.30 -7.55 -14.81
CA ILE A 225 5.12 -8.26 -14.30
C ILE A 225 3.83 -7.67 -14.91
N SER A 226 3.73 -6.34 -15.08
CA SER A 226 2.59 -5.74 -15.78
C SER A 226 2.45 -6.21 -17.23
N MET A 227 3.55 -6.43 -17.93
CA MET A 227 3.51 -6.97 -19.29
C MET A 227 3.03 -8.43 -19.29
N LEU A 228 3.57 -9.28 -18.40
CA LEU A 228 3.17 -10.68 -18.28
C LEU A 228 1.70 -10.85 -17.84
N VAL A 229 1.21 -10.00 -16.93
CA VAL A 229 -0.21 -9.96 -16.57
C VAL A 229 -1.07 -9.55 -17.78
N THR A 230 -0.60 -8.59 -18.57
CA THR A 230 -1.30 -8.20 -19.80
C THR A 230 -1.37 -9.33 -20.81
N GLU A 231 -0.30 -10.10 -21.00
CA GLU A 231 -0.32 -11.32 -21.84
C GLU A 231 -1.31 -12.35 -21.28
N ALA A 232 -1.34 -12.53 -19.96
CA ALA A 232 -2.30 -13.43 -19.31
C ALA A 232 -3.75 -12.98 -19.57
N ILE A 233 -4.03 -11.69 -19.44
CA ILE A 233 -5.37 -11.14 -19.75
C ILE A 233 -5.73 -11.37 -21.21
N LEU A 234 -4.82 -11.14 -22.15
CA LEU A 234 -5.07 -11.35 -23.58
C LEU A 234 -5.20 -12.82 -23.96
N LYS A 235 -4.63 -13.75 -23.20
CA LYS A 235 -4.87 -15.20 -23.38
C LYS A 235 -6.29 -15.59 -22.95
N VAL A 236 -6.79 -14.98 -21.88
CA VAL A 236 -8.17 -15.21 -21.39
C VAL A 236 -9.19 -14.45 -22.25
N HIS A 237 -8.86 -13.21 -22.61
CA HIS A 237 -9.72 -12.28 -23.36
C HIS A 237 -9.03 -11.79 -24.64
N PRO A 238 -8.89 -12.62 -25.68
CA PRO A 238 -8.30 -12.20 -26.96
C PRO A 238 -9.14 -11.14 -27.69
N GLU A 239 -10.40 -10.97 -27.30
CA GLU A 239 -11.35 -9.98 -27.82
C GLU A 239 -11.26 -8.61 -27.11
N ALA A 240 -10.36 -8.42 -26.15
CA ALA A 240 -10.23 -7.15 -25.42
C ALA A 240 -10.07 -5.96 -26.40
N ASP A 241 -11.05 -5.08 -26.45
CA ASP A 241 -11.19 -3.98 -27.42
C ASP A 241 -10.77 -2.61 -26.86
N ALA A 242 -10.44 -2.55 -25.58
CA ALA A 242 -9.98 -1.35 -24.89
C ALA A 242 -8.52 -1.52 -24.41
N PRO A 243 -7.80 -0.42 -24.15
CA PRO A 243 -6.43 -0.47 -23.62
C PRO A 243 -6.36 -1.22 -22.29
N ILE A 244 -5.38 -2.11 -22.14
CA ILE A 244 -5.04 -2.71 -20.87
C ILE A 244 -4.00 -1.81 -20.20
N THR A 245 -4.32 -1.31 -19.02
CA THR A 245 -3.46 -0.39 -18.25
C THR A 245 -3.17 -0.96 -16.88
N ALA A 246 -1.94 -0.73 -16.41
CA ALA A 246 -1.53 -1.03 -15.05
C ALA A 246 -1.38 0.27 -14.24
N LEU A 247 -1.98 0.34 -13.06
CA LEU A 247 -1.65 1.36 -12.10
C LEU A 247 -0.41 0.93 -11.31
N ILE A 248 0.58 1.81 -11.27
CA ILE A 248 1.80 1.62 -10.49
C ILE A 248 1.79 2.60 -9.32
N PRO A 249 1.60 2.15 -8.07
CA PRO A 249 1.76 2.99 -6.89
C PRO A 249 3.20 3.50 -6.78
N LEU A 250 3.34 4.74 -6.34
CA LEU A 250 4.62 5.44 -6.26
C LEU A 250 4.74 6.17 -4.93
N SER A 251 5.94 6.24 -4.38
CA SER A 251 6.24 7.12 -3.25
C SER A 251 6.75 8.47 -3.75
N ALA A 252 6.03 9.54 -3.44
CA ALA A 252 6.44 10.92 -3.75
C ALA A 252 7.39 11.53 -2.71
N ARG A 253 7.74 10.81 -1.63
CA ARG A 253 8.52 11.34 -0.48
C ARG A 253 9.76 12.13 -0.88
N LYS A 254 10.61 11.56 -1.73
CA LYS A 254 11.85 12.22 -2.17
C LYS A 254 11.57 13.47 -3.00
N ILE A 255 10.50 13.45 -3.80
CA ILE A 255 10.12 14.57 -4.68
C ILE A 255 9.53 15.72 -3.87
N LEU A 256 8.89 15.40 -2.75
CA LEU A 256 8.25 16.35 -1.84
C LEU A 256 9.15 16.77 -0.67
N ASP A 257 10.43 16.44 -0.70
CA ASP A 257 11.40 16.75 0.35
C ASP A 257 10.93 16.35 1.76
N CYS A 258 10.28 15.19 1.87
CA CYS A 258 9.82 14.61 3.12
C CYS A 258 10.08 13.10 3.23
N PRO A 259 11.36 12.66 3.09
CA PRO A 259 11.72 11.25 3.06
C PRO A 259 11.40 10.51 4.36
N GLU A 260 11.39 11.23 5.48
CA GLU A 260 11.23 10.67 6.81
C GLU A 260 9.79 10.60 7.29
N THR A 261 8.83 11.25 6.63
CA THR A 261 7.46 11.31 7.15
C THR A 261 6.78 9.95 7.16
N PHE A 262 6.01 9.66 8.23
CA PHE A 262 5.15 8.48 8.27
C PHE A 262 3.86 8.67 7.48
N LYS A 263 3.49 9.94 7.20
CA LYS A 263 2.23 10.31 6.57
C LYS A 263 2.16 9.90 5.10
N ASN A 264 0.97 9.92 4.54
CA ASN A 264 0.75 9.53 3.16
C ASN A 264 1.50 10.43 2.17
N CYS A 265 2.40 9.81 1.41
CA CYS A 265 3.06 10.39 0.25
C CYS A 265 2.82 9.53 -0.99
N SER A 266 1.76 8.71 -0.96
CA SER A 266 1.42 7.85 -2.09
C SER A 266 0.98 8.70 -3.28
N SER A 267 1.51 8.34 -4.44
CA SER A 267 1.11 8.84 -5.74
C SER A 267 0.92 7.65 -6.68
N ARG A 268 0.59 7.91 -7.92
CA ARG A 268 0.37 6.85 -8.89
C ARG A 268 0.84 7.24 -10.28
N ALA A 269 1.23 6.25 -11.07
CA ALA A 269 1.42 6.36 -12.51
C ALA A 269 0.54 5.33 -13.20
N THR A 270 -0.01 5.68 -14.36
CA THR A 270 -0.71 4.74 -15.23
C THR A 270 0.22 4.29 -16.33
N LEU A 271 0.43 2.99 -16.45
CA LEU A 271 1.24 2.37 -17.47
C LEU A 271 0.32 1.82 -18.57
N PRO A 272 0.26 2.44 -19.76
CA PRO A 272 -0.57 1.93 -20.87
C PRO A 272 0.16 0.77 -21.54
N VAL A 273 -0.14 -0.47 -21.11
CA VAL A 273 0.55 -1.66 -21.61
C VAL A 273 0.08 -2.03 -23.02
N THR A 274 -1.20 -1.80 -23.33
CA THR A 274 -1.73 -1.91 -24.72
C THR A 274 -2.48 -0.66 -25.16
N GLY A 275 -2.95 -0.63 -26.40
CA GLY A 275 -3.65 0.51 -26.98
C GLY A 275 -2.72 1.66 -27.36
N THR A 276 -1.46 1.39 -27.60
CA THR A 276 -0.42 2.37 -27.93
C THR A 276 0.39 1.95 -29.16
N PRO A 277 1.12 2.89 -29.80
CA PRO A 277 2.04 2.52 -30.86
C PRO A 277 3.13 1.51 -30.47
N MET A 278 3.37 1.34 -29.16
CA MET A 278 4.33 0.36 -28.66
C MET A 278 3.87 -1.10 -28.85
N ASP A 279 2.59 -1.33 -29.18
CA ASP A 279 2.07 -2.68 -29.43
C ASP A 279 2.69 -3.34 -30.67
N ALA A 280 3.19 -2.56 -31.61
CA ALA A 280 3.92 -3.04 -32.78
C ALA A 280 5.42 -3.33 -32.50
N MET A 281 5.92 -3.08 -31.29
CA MET A 281 7.31 -3.31 -30.92
C MET A 281 7.53 -4.75 -30.48
N PRO A 282 8.74 -5.31 -30.71
CA PRO A 282 9.17 -6.53 -30.02
C PRO A 282 9.09 -6.38 -28.51
N PHE A 283 8.87 -7.48 -27.80
CA PHE A 283 8.67 -7.51 -26.35
C PHE A 283 9.77 -6.77 -25.59
N GLU A 284 11.03 -6.98 -25.93
CA GLU A 284 12.19 -6.37 -25.29
C GLU A 284 12.21 -4.85 -25.45
N GLN A 285 11.88 -4.37 -26.65
CA GLN A 285 11.83 -2.94 -26.94
C GLN A 285 10.65 -2.28 -26.23
N LYS A 286 9.50 -2.96 -26.19
CA LYS A 286 8.30 -2.52 -25.48
C LYS A 286 8.57 -2.39 -23.98
N ALA A 287 9.26 -3.35 -23.37
CA ALA A 287 9.63 -3.33 -21.95
C ALA A 287 10.46 -2.08 -21.59
N ALA A 288 11.50 -1.78 -22.39
CA ALA A 288 12.33 -0.61 -22.20
C ALA A 288 11.56 0.70 -22.43
N ALA A 289 10.68 0.74 -23.43
CA ALA A 289 9.82 1.90 -23.72
C ALA A 289 8.85 2.18 -22.58
N LEU A 290 8.15 1.17 -22.07
CA LEU A 290 7.22 1.28 -20.93
C LEU A 290 7.92 1.76 -19.65
N ARG A 291 9.14 1.30 -19.40
CA ARG A 291 9.95 1.83 -18.29
C ARG A 291 10.23 3.32 -18.44
N ASN A 292 10.49 3.80 -19.65
CA ASN A 292 10.68 5.24 -19.90
C ASN A 292 9.38 6.03 -19.70
N VAL A 293 8.23 5.49 -20.12
CA VAL A 293 6.91 6.09 -19.81
C VAL A 293 6.70 6.24 -18.32
N LEU A 294 7.03 5.22 -17.52
CA LEU A 294 6.95 5.28 -16.06
C LEU A 294 7.87 6.36 -15.49
N LYS A 295 9.13 6.44 -15.96
CA LYS A 295 10.07 7.47 -15.52
C LYS A 295 9.62 8.88 -15.84
N MET A 296 8.97 9.11 -16.98
CA MET A 296 8.43 10.43 -17.33
C MET A 296 7.35 10.88 -16.35
N GLN A 297 6.49 9.96 -15.88
CA GLN A 297 5.46 10.27 -14.89
C GLN A 297 6.01 10.57 -13.50
N LEU A 298 7.25 10.13 -13.21
CA LEU A 298 7.99 10.48 -11.98
C LEU A 298 8.66 11.86 -12.05
N ASN A 299 8.35 12.67 -13.06
CA ASN A 299 8.90 14.03 -13.16
C ASN A 299 8.51 14.86 -11.92
N PRO A 300 9.48 15.44 -11.19
CA PRO A 300 9.21 16.23 -10.01
C PRO A 300 8.20 17.37 -10.24
N ASN A 301 8.27 18.04 -11.40
CA ASN A 301 7.34 19.11 -11.73
C ASN A 301 5.90 18.62 -11.88
N ILE A 302 5.67 17.40 -12.38
CA ILE A 302 4.32 16.81 -12.44
C ILE A 302 3.78 16.61 -11.04
N LEU A 303 4.52 15.88 -10.19
CA LEU A 303 4.04 15.52 -8.85
C LEU A 303 3.89 16.76 -7.96
N ARG A 304 4.86 17.69 -7.97
CA ARG A 304 4.77 18.94 -7.22
C ARG A 304 3.59 19.80 -7.68
N THR A 305 3.31 19.85 -8.98
CA THR A 305 2.13 20.55 -9.51
C THR A 305 0.83 19.91 -9.04
N VAL A 306 0.75 18.58 -9.01
CA VAL A 306 -0.41 17.87 -8.48
C VAL A 306 -0.65 18.20 -7.01
N TYR A 307 0.40 18.18 -6.19
CA TYR A 307 0.30 18.52 -4.76
C TYR A 307 -0.11 20.00 -4.55
N ASN A 308 0.51 20.91 -5.29
CA ASN A 308 0.25 22.36 -5.15
C ASN A 308 -1.15 22.77 -5.63
N LYS A 309 -1.58 22.26 -6.78
CA LYS A 309 -2.76 22.80 -7.48
C LYS A 309 -4.00 21.91 -7.37
N VAL A 310 -3.82 20.63 -7.05
CA VAL A 310 -4.92 19.67 -7.03
C VAL A 310 -5.18 19.15 -5.62
N LEU A 311 -4.21 18.47 -5.02
CA LEU A 311 -4.44 17.76 -3.75
C LEU A 311 -4.66 18.73 -2.59
N GLY A 312 -3.73 19.66 -2.36
CA GLY A 312 -3.80 20.61 -1.25
C GLY A 312 -5.07 21.45 -1.27
N PRO A 313 -5.36 22.22 -2.35
CA PRO A 313 -6.56 23.04 -2.44
C PRO A 313 -7.86 22.22 -2.34
N ASN A 314 -7.91 21.06 -2.98
CA ASN A 314 -9.13 20.23 -2.94
C ASN A 314 -9.39 19.64 -1.56
N TYR A 315 -8.37 19.16 -0.85
CA TYR A 315 -8.55 18.61 0.49
C TYR A 315 -8.93 19.69 1.50
N LEU A 316 -8.32 20.87 1.42
CA LEU A 316 -8.70 22.01 2.26
C LEU A 316 -10.14 22.48 1.96
N ALA A 317 -10.53 22.54 0.69
CA ALA A 317 -11.90 22.90 0.32
C ALA A 317 -12.92 21.90 0.87
N ARG A 318 -12.60 20.61 0.82
CA ARG A 318 -13.44 19.54 1.38
C ARG A 318 -13.58 19.66 2.89
N MET A 319 -12.49 19.86 3.61
CA MET A 319 -12.49 20.00 5.06
C MET A 319 -13.21 21.25 5.54
N ASN A 320 -13.43 22.24 4.68
CA ASN A 320 -14.15 23.47 4.97
C ASN A 320 -15.58 23.50 4.40
N SER A 321 -16.08 22.40 3.81
CA SER A 321 -17.45 22.31 3.32
C SER A 321 -18.43 21.96 4.44
N ASP A 322 -19.66 22.46 4.33
CA ASP A 322 -20.75 22.13 5.24
C ASP A 322 -21.38 20.78 4.84
N GLY A 323 -21.13 19.75 5.59
CA GLY A 323 -21.81 18.46 5.76
C GLY A 323 -22.42 17.64 4.60
N ASP A 324 -23.03 18.25 3.61
CA ASP A 324 -23.69 17.58 2.45
C ASP A 324 -22.67 17.08 1.39
N TYR A 325 -21.42 17.10 1.75
CA TYR A 325 -20.31 16.80 0.86
C TYR A 325 -20.28 15.34 0.38
N TRP A 326 -20.81 14.41 1.17
CA TRP A 326 -20.75 12.97 0.87
C TRP A 326 -21.46 12.60 -0.42
N GLU A 327 -22.62 13.20 -0.70
CA GLU A 327 -23.34 12.99 -1.94
C GLU A 327 -22.60 13.64 -3.13
N ALA A 328 -22.11 14.87 -2.95
CA ALA A 328 -21.39 15.58 -3.99
C ALA A 328 -20.00 15.02 -4.27
N ALA A 329 -19.30 14.44 -3.27
CA ALA A 329 -17.99 13.85 -3.44
C ALA A 329 -18.05 12.51 -4.19
N ASN A 330 -19.11 11.74 -4.02
CA ASN A 330 -19.33 10.50 -4.77
C ASN A 330 -19.65 10.75 -6.25
N GLU A 331 -20.33 11.86 -6.57
CA GLU A 331 -20.73 12.17 -7.94
C GLU A 331 -19.70 12.99 -8.75
N LYS A 332 -18.88 13.81 -8.12
CA LYS A 332 -18.06 14.83 -8.82
C LYS A 332 -16.56 14.75 -8.64
N SER A 333 -16.06 13.93 -7.75
CA SER A 333 -14.61 13.94 -7.50
C SER A 333 -13.88 12.89 -8.31
N GLY A 334 -13.40 13.25 -9.48
CA GLY A 334 -12.37 12.50 -10.20
C GLY A 334 -11.05 12.30 -9.44
N LEU A 335 -11.00 12.61 -8.13
CA LEU A 335 -9.88 12.37 -7.20
C LEU A 335 -10.04 11.11 -6.38
N VAL A 336 -11.26 10.64 -6.21
CA VAL A 336 -11.61 9.32 -5.69
C VAL A 336 -12.25 8.53 -6.83
N SER A 337 -11.82 8.78 -8.07
CA SER A 337 -12.20 7.89 -9.15
C SER A 337 -11.73 6.49 -8.74
N VAL A 338 -12.66 5.57 -8.66
CA VAL A 338 -12.38 4.16 -8.88
C VAL A 338 -11.34 4.13 -9.97
N SER A 339 -10.20 3.50 -9.73
CA SER A 339 -9.18 3.44 -10.76
C SER A 339 -9.83 2.91 -12.03
N HIS A 340 -9.62 3.62 -13.11
CA HIS A 340 -10.05 3.16 -14.43
C HIS A 340 -8.99 2.24 -15.04
N ASP A 341 -7.92 1.92 -14.27
CA ASP A 341 -6.88 1.01 -14.72
C ASP A 341 -7.35 -0.44 -14.60
N THR A 342 -6.91 -1.29 -15.53
CA THR A 342 -7.32 -2.70 -15.60
C THR A 342 -6.87 -3.48 -14.36
N PHE A 343 -5.64 -3.22 -13.87
CA PHE A 343 -5.08 -3.84 -12.67
C PHE A 343 -4.02 -2.95 -12.01
N TYR A 344 -3.57 -3.36 -10.83
CA TYR A 344 -2.51 -2.70 -10.06
C TYR A 344 -1.27 -3.59 -9.98
N THR A 345 -0.08 -2.98 -10.06
CA THR A 345 1.19 -3.67 -9.81
C THR A 345 2.05 -2.81 -8.89
N ASP A 346 2.17 -3.23 -7.65
CA ASP A 346 2.97 -2.55 -6.64
C ASP A 346 4.26 -3.33 -6.36
N TYR A 347 5.41 -2.75 -6.72
CA TYR A 347 6.72 -3.28 -6.36
C TYR A 347 7.24 -2.57 -5.13
N ILE A 348 7.16 -3.25 -4.01
CA ILE A 348 7.50 -2.71 -2.68
C ILE A 348 9.01 -2.64 -2.48
N GLY A 349 9.77 -3.44 -3.22
CA GLY A 349 11.22 -3.48 -3.14
C GLY A 349 11.74 -4.79 -2.56
N SER A 350 12.94 -4.71 -1.95
CA SER A 350 13.57 -5.84 -1.27
C SER A 350 13.55 -5.62 0.24
N PHE A 351 13.09 -6.63 0.96
CA PHE A 351 13.22 -6.65 2.41
C PHE A 351 14.51 -7.38 2.79
N HIS A 352 15.50 -6.59 3.16
CA HIS A 352 16.79 -7.14 3.61
C HIS A 352 17.27 -6.35 4.81
N LYS A 353 17.26 -7.00 5.99
CA LYS A 353 17.73 -6.43 7.24
C LYS A 353 18.91 -7.23 7.78
N THR A 354 19.98 -6.53 8.04
CA THR A 354 21.21 -7.14 8.49
C THR A 354 21.01 -7.89 9.81
N GLY A 355 21.42 -9.13 9.85
CA GLY A 355 21.54 -9.94 11.03
C GLY A 355 20.34 -10.82 11.38
N TYR A 356 19.10 -10.49 10.97
CA TYR A 356 17.93 -11.31 11.26
C TYR A 356 17.01 -11.60 10.07
N SER A 357 17.29 -11.07 8.89
CA SER A 357 16.42 -11.28 7.71
C SER A 357 16.26 -12.75 7.34
N ASP A 358 17.26 -13.57 7.60
CA ASP A 358 17.19 -15.01 7.36
C ASP A 358 16.20 -15.76 8.30
N GLN A 359 15.76 -15.11 9.37
CA GLN A 359 14.72 -15.63 10.27
C GLN A 359 13.29 -15.32 9.76
N ILE A 360 13.16 -14.47 8.71
CA ILE A 360 11.90 -14.15 8.08
C ILE A 360 11.79 -14.98 6.79
N THR A 361 10.83 -15.90 6.74
CA THR A 361 10.67 -16.87 5.66
C THR A 361 9.61 -16.46 4.64
N GLY A 362 8.73 -15.53 4.97
CA GLY A 362 7.69 -15.04 4.06
C GLY A 362 7.21 -13.64 4.42
N ILE A 363 6.83 -12.87 3.39
CA ILE A 363 6.22 -11.56 3.54
C ILE A 363 5.07 -11.48 2.56
N HIS A 364 3.86 -11.23 3.06
CA HIS A 364 2.66 -11.08 2.24
C HIS A 364 1.96 -9.77 2.55
N PHE A 365 1.32 -9.21 1.53
CA PHE A 365 0.57 -7.96 1.66
C PHE A 365 -0.90 -8.24 1.42
N LEU A 366 -1.75 -7.67 2.28
CA LEU A 366 -3.18 -7.75 2.18
C LEU A 366 -3.75 -6.34 2.09
N CYS A 367 -4.50 -6.07 1.04
CA CYS A 367 -5.23 -4.82 0.88
C CYS A 367 -6.51 -5.06 0.08
N GLU A 368 -7.50 -4.19 0.24
CA GLU A 368 -8.67 -4.19 -0.61
C GLU A 368 -8.29 -3.71 -2.02
N PRO A 369 -8.43 -4.55 -3.06
CA PRO A 369 -8.15 -4.13 -4.43
C PRO A 369 -9.14 -3.06 -4.89
N ALA A 370 -8.70 -1.81 -4.97
CA ALA A 370 -9.46 -0.66 -5.53
C ALA A 370 -10.99 -0.76 -5.42
N MET A 371 -11.50 -0.88 -4.19
CA MET A 371 -12.95 -1.06 -3.91
C MET A 371 -13.54 -2.37 -4.48
N GLY A 372 -12.74 -3.41 -4.61
CA GLY A 372 -13.16 -4.70 -5.15
C GLY A 372 -13.33 -4.75 -6.67
N ALA A 373 -12.97 -3.69 -7.37
CA ALA A 373 -13.26 -3.53 -8.79
C ALA A 373 -12.08 -3.89 -9.72
N THR A 374 -11.00 -4.45 -9.18
CA THR A 374 -9.82 -4.82 -9.98
C THR A 374 -8.97 -5.89 -9.29
N MET A 375 -7.92 -6.33 -9.96
CA MET A 375 -6.88 -7.19 -9.43
C MET A 375 -5.68 -6.35 -8.98
N HIS A 376 -5.07 -6.70 -7.85
CA HIS A 376 -3.92 -6.01 -7.29
C HIS A 376 -2.76 -6.99 -7.06
N LEU A 377 -1.60 -6.71 -7.64
CA LEU A 377 -0.40 -7.50 -7.46
C LEU A 377 0.59 -6.74 -6.57
N ASN A 378 0.90 -7.29 -5.40
CA ASN A 378 1.99 -6.81 -4.57
C ASN A 378 3.22 -7.69 -4.80
N ILE A 379 4.37 -7.07 -5.05
CA ILE A 379 5.62 -7.75 -5.37
C ILE A 379 6.68 -7.33 -4.35
N ILE A 380 7.26 -8.31 -3.66
CA ILE A 380 8.37 -8.08 -2.74
C ILE A 380 9.47 -9.11 -2.97
N GLU A 381 10.70 -8.71 -2.77
CA GLU A 381 11.83 -9.64 -2.72
C GLU A 381 12.26 -9.85 -1.27
N ASN A 382 12.39 -11.10 -0.85
CA ASN A 382 12.90 -11.50 0.46
C ASN A 382 13.78 -12.75 0.33
N ASN A 383 14.99 -12.69 0.86
CA ASN A 383 15.93 -13.81 0.91
C ASN A 383 16.14 -14.53 -0.43
N GLY A 384 16.27 -13.78 -1.53
CA GLY A 384 16.51 -14.33 -2.86
C GLY A 384 15.27 -14.89 -3.54
N MET A 385 14.07 -14.60 -3.02
CA MET A 385 12.79 -15.01 -3.59
C MET A 385 11.89 -13.79 -3.80
N PHE A 386 11.37 -13.61 -5.00
CA PHE A 386 10.25 -12.72 -5.25
C PHE A 386 8.95 -13.42 -4.87
N GLN A 387 8.17 -12.78 -4.03
CA GLN A 387 6.84 -13.17 -3.64
C GLN A 387 5.85 -12.18 -4.28
N ILE A 388 4.90 -12.70 -5.04
CA ILE A 388 3.88 -11.93 -5.73
C ILE A 388 2.53 -12.37 -5.16
N ASN A 389 1.81 -11.44 -4.54
CA ASN A 389 0.45 -11.64 -4.06
C ASN A 389 -0.52 -11.08 -5.10
N CYS A 390 -1.28 -11.94 -5.77
CA CYS A 390 -2.36 -11.52 -6.65
C CYS A 390 -3.66 -11.50 -5.84
N LEU A 391 -4.15 -10.31 -5.55
CA LEU A 391 -5.32 -10.08 -4.70
C LEU A 391 -6.53 -9.69 -5.52
N ALA A 392 -7.67 -10.28 -5.24
CA ALA A 392 -8.97 -9.86 -5.78
C ALA A 392 -10.10 -10.22 -4.82
N CYS A 393 -11.24 -9.54 -4.97
CA CYS A 393 -12.46 -9.88 -4.23
C CYS A 393 -13.29 -10.98 -4.89
N ASP A 394 -13.00 -11.29 -6.14
CA ASP A 394 -13.62 -12.35 -6.93
C ASP A 394 -12.56 -13.43 -7.28
N ASP A 395 -12.98 -14.57 -7.79
CA ASP A 395 -12.07 -15.62 -8.25
C ASP A 395 -11.31 -15.19 -9.52
N ILE A 396 -9.99 -15.11 -9.40
CA ILE A 396 -9.07 -14.75 -10.50
C ILE A 396 -8.15 -15.89 -10.90
N SER A 397 -8.48 -17.13 -10.52
CA SER A 397 -7.63 -18.31 -10.80
C SER A 397 -7.26 -18.44 -12.28
N VAL A 398 -8.19 -18.12 -13.18
CA VAL A 398 -7.97 -18.16 -14.63
C VAL A 398 -6.85 -17.21 -15.09
N TYR A 399 -6.76 -16.01 -14.50
CA TYR A 399 -5.69 -15.06 -14.81
C TYR A 399 -4.36 -15.46 -14.18
N VAL A 400 -4.39 -16.04 -12.98
CA VAL A 400 -3.19 -16.54 -12.31
C VAL A 400 -2.58 -17.70 -13.07
N ASP A 401 -3.41 -18.64 -13.54
CA ASP A 401 -2.96 -19.78 -14.37
C ASP A 401 -2.38 -19.31 -15.72
N ALA A 402 -3.04 -18.31 -16.35
CA ALA A 402 -2.54 -17.70 -17.57
C ALA A 402 -1.24 -16.90 -17.34
N LEU A 403 -1.07 -16.26 -16.18
CA LEU A 403 0.15 -15.56 -15.81
C LEU A 403 1.32 -16.54 -15.63
N LEU A 404 1.11 -17.66 -14.95
CA LEU A 404 2.13 -18.71 -14.81
C LEU A 404 2.53 -19.28 -16.18
N ALA A 405 1.56 -19.50 -17.08
CA ALA A 405 1.84 -19.91 -18.44
C ALA A 405 2.63 -18.85 -19.23
N SER A 406 2.32 -17.56 -19.05
CA SER A 406 3.12 -16.48 -19.67
C SER A 406 4.54 -16.44 -19.11
N MET A 407 4.72 -16.64 -17.80
CA MET A 407 6.06 -16.72 -17.20
C MET A 407 6.87 -17.88 -17.78
N GLU A 408 6.25 -19.06 -17.95
CA GLU A 408 6.91 -20.23 -18.55
C GLU A 408 7.32 -20.01 -20.01
N GLU A 409 6.50 -19.33 -20.82
CA GLU A 409 6.83 -18.94 -22.20
C GLU A 409 8.05 -18.02 -22.30
N HIS A 410 8.35 -17.27 -21.21
CA HIS A 410 9.52 -16.42 -21.08
C HIS A 410 10.67 -17.10 -20.30
N ASP A 411 10.67 -18.42 -20.16
CA ASP A 411 11.65 -19.23 -19.42
C ASP A 411 11.80 -18.84 -17.93
N LEU A 412 10.76 -18.25 -17.33
CA LEU A 412 10.72 -17.89 -15.92
C LEU A 412 10.02 -19.02 -15.13
N LYS A 413 10.76 -19.65 -14.21
CA LYS A 413 10.24 -20.75 -13.38
C LYS A 413 9.56 -20.20 -12.14
N ALA A 414 8.29 -19.91 -12.25
CA ALA A 414 7.46 -19.48 -11.15
C ALA A 414 6.67 -20.64 -10.54
N GLU A 415 6.52 -20.63 -9.23
CA GLU A 415 5.76 -21.63 -8.48
C GLU A 415 4.48 -21.00 -7.92
N ARG A 416 3.35 -21.70 -8.10
CA ARG A 416 2.08 -21.30 -7.48
C ARG A 416 2.09 -21.65 -6.00
N GLY A 417 1.81 -20.66 -5.17
CA GLY A 417 1.53 -20.83 -3.74
C GLY A 417 0.08 -21.29 -3.47
N PRO A 418 -0.26 -21.51 -2.20
CA PRO A 418 -1.64 -21.77 -1.80
C PRO A 418 -2.53 -20.58 -2.07
N VAL A 419 -3.82 -20.84 -2.35
CA VAL A 419 -4.86 -19.81 -2.35
C VAL A 419 -5.34 -19.63 -0.91
N ARG A 420 -5.39 -18.38 -0.46
CA ARG A 420 -5.86 -18.02 0.89
C ARG A 420 -7.04 -17.05 0.78
N GLU A 421 -7.91 -17.08 1.76
CA GLU A 421 -9.05 -16.17 1.85
C GLU A 421 -8.97 -15.37 3.15
N PHE A 422 -9.23 -14.08 3.05
CA PHE A 422 -9.25 -13.16 4.17
C PHE A 422 -10.52 -12.34 4.17
N THR A 423 -11.12 -12.18 5.35
CA THR A 423 -12.19 -11.21 5.54
C THR A 423 -11.60 -9.92 6.07
N LEU A 424 -11.82 -8.82 5.35
CA LEU A 424 -11.43 -7.50 5.83
C LEU A 424 -12.51 -6.94 6.77
N PRO A 425 -12.12 -6.41 7.93
CA PRO A 425 -13.06 -5.76 8.82
C PRO A 425 -13.61 -4.50 8.15
N LYS A 426 -14.92 -4.29 8.26
CA LYS A 426 -15.53 -3.00 7.91
C LYS A 426 -14.92 -1.94 8.82
N THR A 427 -14.07 -1.08 8.26
CA THR A 427 -13.52 0.04 9.03
C THR A 427 -14.60 1.08 9.25
N GLN A 428 -15.28 0.96 10.38
CA GLN A 428 -16.29 1.90 10.80
C GLN A 428 -15.74 2.79 11.92
N TRP A 429 -14.49 3.25 11.79
CA TRP A 429 -13.95 4.20 12.77
C TRP A 429 -14.84 5.43 12.92
N ARG A 430 -15.62 5.78 11.89
CA ARG A 430 -16.63 6.84 11.92
C ARG A 430 -17.85 6.51 12.73
N ASP A 431 -18.34 5.26 12.72
CA ASP A 431 -19.51 4.88 13.50
C ASP A 431 -19.22 4.96 15.00
N SER A 432 -17.94 4.98 15.38
CA SER A 432 -17.51 5.24 16.74
C SER A 432 -17.46 6.71 17.10
N MET A 433 -17.71 7.64 16.17
CA MET A 433 -17.57 9.09 16.34
C MET A 433 -18.89 9.85 16.35
N ASP A 434 -20.04 9.20 16.40
CA ASP A 434 -21.38 9.84 16.36
C ASP A 434 -21.52 10.90 15.22
N LEU A 435 -21.03 10.56 13.99
CA LEU A 435 -21.08 11.43 12.81
C LEU A 435 -22.22 11.03 11.88
#